data_eb8ac67a6cbe8c21b96d18b6883e2f80
#
_entry.id   eb8ac67a6cbe8c21b96d18b6883e2f80
#
_cell.length_a   1.000
_cell.length_b   1.000
_cell.length_c   1.000
_cell.angle_alpha   90.00
_cell.angle_beta   90.00
_cell.angle_gamma   90.00
#
_symmetry.space_group_name_H-M   'P 1'
#
loop_
_entity.id
_entity.type
_entity.pdbx_description
1 polymer ?
#
loop_
_entity_poly.entity_id
_entity_poly.type
_entity_poly.pdbx_seq_one_letter_code
_entity_poly.pdbx_strand_id
1 'polypeptide(L)'
;ENTGVLSSSRGDAYCGMLNASYNLKLRGVKAYIPEYPVGTAAECADMIHDFLPIARAVYGLNHLKIISFGPRPLNFLACNAPIQQLYNLGVEIEENSELDLFEAFHKHENDPRIPAVAADMAAELGDGNKKPDILPKLAQYELTLLDWIEEHKGYREFVAIAGKCW
;
A
#
# COMPACT_ATOMS: atom_id res chain seq x y z
N GLU A 1 21.71 -20.49 28.56
CA GLU A 1 23.03 -20.99 28.97
C GLU A 1 23.35 -22.24 28.16
N ASN A 2 24.38 -22.16 27.33
CA ASN A 2 24.75 -23.20 26.37
C ASN A 2 25.60 -24.29 27.08
N THR A 3 24.92 -25.20 27.74
CA THR A 3 25.60 -26.38 28.28
C THR A 3 25.72 -27.53 27.29
N GLY A 4 25.16 -27.40 26.09
CA GLY A 4 25.10 -28.46 25.08
C GLY A 4 24.23 -29.67 25.47
N VAL A 5 23.60 -29.63 26.62
CA VAL A 5 22.78 -30.73 27.16
C VAL A 5 21.31 -30.33 27.12
N LEU A 6 20.51 -31.13 26.42
CA LEU A 6 19.06 -31.00 26.42
C LEU A 6 18.50 -31.51 27.77
N SER A 7 17.80 -30.63 28.47
CA SER A 7 17.13 -30.99 29.71
C SER A 7 15.69 -31.41 29.44
N SER A 8 15.27 -32.54 29.97
CA SER A 8 13.89 -33.03 29.85
C SER A 8 12.82 -32.10 30.47
N SER A 9 13.27 -31.19 31.37
CA SER A 9 12.40 -30.19 31.98
C SER A 9 12.18 -28.91 31.16
N ARG A 10 12.89 -28.74 30.03
CA ARG A 10 12.80 -27.51 29.19
C ARG A 10 11.64 -27.51 28.20
N GLY A 11 10.93 -28.64 28.07
CA GLY A 11 9.87 -28.77 27.10
C GLY A 11 10.39 -28.99 25.66
N ASP A 12 9.47 -29.19 24.74
CA ASP A 12 9.74 -29.44 23.35
C ASP A 12 9.17 -28.30 22.48
N ALA A 13 9.97 -27.23 22.31
CA ALA A 13 9.57 -26.06 21.55
C ALA A 13 9.34 -26.37 20.06
N TYR A 14 10.09 -27.34 19.50
CA TYR A 14 9.96 -27.69 18.10
C TYR A 14 8.66 -28.44 17.82
N CYS A 15 8.30 -29.44 18.61
CA CYS A 15 7.01 -30.12 18.51
C CYS A 15 5.83 -29.17 18.77
N GLY A 16 5.99 -28.26 19.72
CA GLY A 16 5.01 -27.21 19.98
C GLY A 16 4.76 -26.34 18.75
N MET A 17 5.81 -25.90 18.08
CA MET A 17 5.72 -25.11 16.83
C MET A 17 5.06 -25.91 15.71
N LEU A 18 5.44 -27.18 15.49
CA LEU A 18 4.83 -28.04 14.46
C LEU A 18 3.34 -28.21 14.72
N ASN A 19 2.94 -28.49 15.96
CA ASN A 19 1.55 -28.63 16.33
C ASN A 19 0.75 -27.33 16.12
N ALA A 20 1.28 -26.21 16.53
CA ALA A 20 0.66 -24.89 16.35
C ALA A 20 0.47 -24.58 14.86
N SER A 21 1.51 -24.77 14.05
CA SER A 21 1.48 -24.55 12.60
C SER A 21 0.45 -25.44 11.90
N TYR A 22 0.36 -26.70 12.29
CA TYR A 22 -0.64 -27.63 11.75
C TYR A 22 -2.06 -27.19 12.13
N ASN A 23 -2.29 -26.79 13.37
CA ASN A 23 -3.59 -26.28 13.81
C ASN A 23 -4.03 -25.02 13.07
N LEU A 24 -3.10 -24.08 12.79
CA LEU A 24 -3.38 -22.89 11.99
C LEU A 24 -3.77 -23.28 10.56
N LYS A 25 -3.03 -24.22 9.96
CA LYS A 25 -3.31 -24.74 8.61
C LYS A 25 -4.70 -25.39 8.54
N LEU A 26 -5.10 -26.21 9.53
CA LEU A 26 -6.43 -26.82 9.58
C LEU A 26 -7.56 -25.78 9.63
N ARG A 27 -7.29 -24.62 10.20
CA ARG A 27 -8.23 -23.49 10.30
C ARG A 27 -8.18 -22.54 9.11
N GLY A 28 -7.38 -22.84 8.09
CA GLY A 28 -7.19 -21.99 6.93
C GLY A 28 -6.41 -20.70 7.21
N VAL A 29 -5.79 -20.59 8.37
CA VAL A 29 -4.97 -19.42 8.72
C VAL A 29 -3.59 -19.56 8.08
N LYS A 30 -3.22 -18.58 7.26
CA LYS A 30 -1.87 -18.50 6.69
C LYS A 30 -0.90 -18.04 7.77
N ALA A 31 0.12 -18.87 8.03
CA ALA A 31 1.17 -18.55 9.00
C ALA A 31 2.51 -18.39 8.29
N TYR A 32 3.27 -17.37 8.69
CA TYR A 32 4.68 -17.26 8.33
C TYR A 32 5.51 -18.10 9.30
N ILE A 33 6.33 -18.99 8.76
CA ILE A 33 7.25 -19.81 9.53
C ILE A 33 8.65 -19.50 9.01
N PRO A 34 9.55 -18.91 9.82
CA PRO A 34 10.93 -18.66 9.42
C PRO A 34 11.70 -19.97 9.20
N GLU A 35 12.85 -19.89 8.53
CA GLU A 35 13.68 -21.06 8.20
C GLU A 35 14.15 -21.79 9.49
N TYR A 36 14.47 -21.04 10.53
CA TYR A 36 14.83 -21.56 11.86
C TYR A 36 13.79 -21.09 12.90
N PRO A 37 12.65 -21.80 13.03
CA PRO A 37 11.49 -21.29 13.78
C PRO A 37 11.59 -21.44 15.29
N VAL A 38 12.69 -21.95 15.81
CA VAL A 38 12.96 -22.14 17.26
C VAL A 38 14.35 -21.63 17.58
N GLY A 39 14.47 -20.96 18.72
CA GLY A 39 15.73 -20.40 19.14
C GLY A 39 15.72 -19.96 20.60
N THR A 40 16.76 -19.26 21.01
CA THR A 40 16.81 -18.52 22.26
C THR A 40 15.78 -17.39 22.28
N ALA A 41 15.51 -16.81 23.43
CA ALA A 41 14.58 -15.69 23.54
C ALA A 41 15.01 -14.48 22.69
N ALA A 42 16.33 -14.22 22.57
CA ALA A 42 16.85 -13.16 21.72
C ALA A 42 16.60 -13.44 20.23
N GLU A 43 16.95 -14.64 19.76
CA GLU A 43 16.70 -15.05 18.37
C GLU A 43 15.20 -15.02 18.02
N CYS A 44 14.33 -15.43 18.94
CA CYS A 44 12.89 -15.34 18.73
C CYS A 44 12.41 -13.87 18.66
N ALA A 45 12.99 -12.98 19.45
CA ALA A 45 12.69 -11.56 19.39
C ALA A 45 13.11 -10.96 18.04
N ASP A 46 14.28 -11.35 17.51
CA ASP A 46 14.75 -10.93 16.19
C ASP A 46 13.83 -11.44 15.07
N MET A 47 13.40 -12.69 15.13
CA MET A 47 12.41 -13.24 14.18
C MET A 47 11.11 -12.45 14.16
N ILE A 48 10.60 -12.05 15.34
CA ILE A 48 9.39 -11.22 15.43
C ILE A 48 9.65 -9.84 14.84
N HIS A 49 10.80 -9.25 15.10
CA HIS A 49 11.19 -7.96 14.55
C HIS A 49 11.27 -8.00 13.02
N ASP A 50 11.89 -9.03 12.45
CA ASP A 50 12.00 -9.23 11.00
C ASP A 50 10.63 -9.48 10.33
N PHE A 51 9.68 -10.02 11.07
CA PHE A 51 8.32 -10.23 10.56
C PHE A 51 7.48 -8.93 10.50
N LEU A 52 7.80 -7.91 11.29
CA LEU A 52 7.00 -6.68 11.34
C LEU A 52 6.83 -5.97 9.98
N PRO A 53 7.87 -5.83 9.13
CA PRO A 53 7.71 -5.26 7.79
C PRO A 53 6.76 -6.08 6.90
N ILE A 54 6.85 -7.41 7.01
CA ILE A 54 5.97 -8.34 6.27
C ILE A 54 4.52 -8.16 6.71
N ALA A 55 4.28 -8.14 8.01
CA ALA A 55 2.94 -7.93 8.58
C ALA A 55 2.34 -6.58 8.15
N ARG A 56 3.14 -5.51 8.17
CA ARG A 56 2.73 -4.19 7.70
C ARG A 56 2.38 -4.18 6.21
N ALA A 57 3.20 -4.83 5.38
CA ALA A 57 2.93 -4.93 3.95
C ALA A 57 1.63 -5.69 3.66
N VAL A 58 1.41 -6.83 4.31
CA VAL A 58 0.16 -7.61 4.17
C VAL A 58 -1.04 -6.80 4.66
N TYR A 59 -0.93 -6.13 5.80
CA TYR A 59 -1.97 -5.26 6.32
C TYR A 59 -2.28 -4.13 5.34
N GLY A 60 -1.24 -3.43 4.86
CA GLY A 60 -1.39 -2.34 3.90
C GLY A 60 -2.09 -2.77 2.61
N LEU A 61 -1.71 -3.92 2.04
CA LEU A 61 -2.35 -4.43 0.83
C LEU A 61 -3.83 -4.77 1.04
N ASN A 62 -4.19 -5.37 2.17
CA ASN A 62 -5.58 -5.70 2.49
C ASN A 62 -6.46 -4.46 2.75
N HIS A 63 -5.84 -3.30 3.02
CA HIS A 63 -6.53 -2.04 3.28
C HIS A 63 -6.30 -0.99 2.17
N LEU A 64 -5.71 -1.43 1.05
CA LEU A 64 -5.40 -0.58 -0.09
C LEU A 64 -6.56 -0.54 -1.09
N LYS A 65 -6.87 0.66 -1.55
CA LYS A 65 -7.67 0.92 -2.74
C LYS A 65 -6.81 1.61 -3.80
N ILE A 66 -6.89 1.14 -5.03
CA ILE A 66 -6.30 1.81 -6.19
C ILE A 66 -7.43 2.47 -6.98
N ILE A 67 -7.39 3.78 -7.09
CA ILE A 67 -8.30 4.56 -7.93
C ILE A 67 -7.56 4.85 -9.24
N SER A 68 -8.06 4.29 -10.33
CA SER A 68 -7.45 4.38 -11.65
C SER A 68 -8.26 5.28 -12.56
N PHE A 69 -7.58 6.13 -13.33
CA PHE A 69 -8.19 6.97 -14.36
C PHE A 69 -7.72 6.59 -15.76
N GLY A 70 -8.62 6.65 -16.69
CA GLY A 70 -8.39 6.39 -18.11
C GLY A 70 -9.27 5.30 -18.66
N PRO A 71 -9.38 5.07 -19.96
CA PRO A 71 -9.04 3.80 -20.58
C PRO A 71 -7.58 3.81 -21.04
N ARG A 72 -7.00 2.63 -21.27
CA ARG A 72 -5.72 2.54 -21.97
C ARG A 72 -5.86 2.98 -23.43
N PRO A 73 -4.80 3.52 -24.06
CA PRO A 73 -4.84 3.78 -25.50
C PRO A 73 -4.92 2.49 -26.30
N LEU A 74 -5.87 2.38 -27.21
CA LEU A 74 -6.06 1.28 -28.17
C LEU A 74 -5.48 -0.08 -27.73
N ASN A 75 -4.44 -0.55 -28.42
CA ASN A 75 -3.82 -1.85 -28.19
C ASN A 75 -2.59 -1.81 -27.27
N PHE A 76 -2.41 -0.74 -26.51
CA PHE A 76 -1.33 -0.66 -25.51
C PHE A 76 -1.64 -1.52 -24.28
N LEU A 77 -1.62 -2.83 -24.46
CA LEU A 77 -2.03 -3.82 -23.46
C LEU A 77 -1.20 -3.79 -22.19
N ALA A 78 0.03 -3.28 -22.26
CA ALA A 78 0.91 -3.11 -21.07
C ALA A 78 0.35 -2.11 -20.05
N CYS A 79 -0.61 -1.25 -20.44
CA CYS A 79 -1.29 -0.34 -19.51
C CYS A 79 -2.43 -1.00 -18.72
N ASN A 80 -2.67 -2.29 -18.88
CA ASN A 80 -3.66 -3.01 -18.10
C ASN A 80 -3.05 -3.51 -16.78
N ALA A 81 -3.69 -3.20 -15.67
CA ALA A 81 -3.32 -3.78 -14.39
C ALA A 81 -3.74 -5.26 -14.32
N PRO A 82 -2.97 -6.12 -13.63
CA PRO A 82 -3.34 -7.51 -13.41
C PRO A 82 -4.40 -7.60 -12.29
N ILE A 83 -5.64 -7.23 -12.59
CA ILE A 83 -6.74 -7.06 -11.62
C ILE A 83 -6.91 -8.29 -10.74
N GLN A 84 -6.90 -9.50 -11.32
CA GLN A 84 -7.09 -10.72 -10.55
C GLN A 84 -6.01 -10.93 -9.48
N GLN A 85 -4.75 -10.63 -9.81
CA GLN A 85 -3.63 -10.77 -8.87
C GLN A 85 -3.73 -9.74 -7.75
N LEU A 86 -4.10 -8.51 -8.06
CA LEU A 86 -4.32 -7.46 -7.07
C LEU A 86 -5.49 -7.81 -6.12
N TYR A 87 -6.59 -8.30 -6.67
CA TYR A 87 -7.73 -8.80 -5.90
C TYR A 87 -7.35 -9.94 -4.96
N ASN A 88 -6.52 -10.87 -5.41
CA ASN A 88 -6.02 -11.97 -4.58
C ASN A 88 -5.15 -11.51 -3.41
N LEU A 89 -4.56 -10.31 -3.51
CA LEU A 89 -3.81 -9.63 -2.44
C LEU A 89 -4.70 -8.81 -1.51
N GLY A 90 -6.01 -8.74 -1.78
CA GLY A 90 -6.96 -7.96 -1.00
C GLY A 90 -7.10 -6.50 -1.41
N VAL A 91 -6.44 -6.09 -2.51
CA VAL A 91 -6.50 -4.73 -3.04
C VAL A 91 -7.83 -4.48 -3.74
N GLU A 92 -8.50 -3.39 -3.39
CA GLU A 92 -9.68 -2.90 -4.12
C GLU A 92 -9.24 -2.03 -5.30
N ILE A 93 -9.94 -2.15 -6.42
CA ILE A 93 -9.66 -1.34 -7.61
C ILE A 93 -10.96 -0.66 -8.04
N GLU A 94 -10.87 0.66 -8.23
CA GLU A 94 -11.90 1.48 -8.83
C GLU A 94 -11.36 2.04 -10.15
N GLU A 95 -12.13 1.88 -11.22
CA GLU A 95 -11.78 2.44 -12.53
C GLU A 95 -12.72 3.57 -12.89
N ASN A 96 -12.17 4.74 -13.18
CA ASN A 96 -12.85 5.96 -13.58
C ASN A 96 -12.41 6.37 -14.98
N SER A 97 -13.24 7.15 -15.66
CA SER A 97 -12.91 7.70 -16.96
C SER A 97 -12.08 8.98 -16.85
N GLU A 98 -11.45 9.37 -17.94
CA GLU A 98 -10.79 10.68 -18.07
C GLU A 98 -11.81 11.83 -17.92
N LEU A 99 -13.05 11.62 -18.35
CA LEU A 99 -14.10 12.63 -18.23
C LEU A 99 -14.46 12.92 -16.78
N ASP A 100 -14.48 11.89 -15.92
CA ASP A 100 -14.71 12.07 -14.48
C ASP A 100 -13.64 12.95 -13.86
N LEU A 101 -12.36 12.65 -14.18
CA LEU A 101 -11.22 13.45 -13.71
C LEU A 101 -11.27 14.88 -14.24
N PHE A 102 -11.60 15.05 -15.52
CA PHE A 102 -11.69 16.35 -16.18
C PHE A 102 -12.80 17.21 -15.58
N GLU A 103 -13.96 16.63 -15.34
CA GLU A 103 -15.07 17.32 -14.68
C GLU A 103 -14.72 17.74 -13.24
N ALA A 104 -14.12 16.83 -12.48
CA ALA A 104 -13.65 17.12 -11.13
C ALA A 104 -12.60 18.23 -11.11
N PHE A 105 -11.65 18.22 -12.07
CA PHE A 105 -10.65 19.27 -12.21
C PHE A 105 -11.27 20.64 -12.47
N HIS A 106 -12.28 20.72 -13.33
CA HIS A 106 -12.99 21.99 -13.57
C HIS A 106 -13.76 22.52 -12.37
N LYS A 107 -14.29 21.64 -11.53
CA LYS A 107 -14.94 22.07 -10.27
C LYS A 107 -13.98 22.78 -9.31
N HIS A 108 -12.67 22.52 -9.42
CA HIS A 108 -11.64 23.13 -8.62
C HIS A 108 -10.98 24.38 -9.24
N GLU A 109 -11.48 24.91 -10.35
CA GLU A 109 -10.86 26.03 -11.07
C GLU A 109 -10.61 27.28 -10.21
N ASN A 110 -11.45 27.53 -9.23
CA ASN A 110 -11.36 28.70 -8.33
C ASN A 110 -11.25 28.27 -6.86
N ASP A 111 -10.66 27.11 -6.59
CA ASP A 111 -10.52 26.62 -5.22
C ASP A 111 -9.58 27.55 -4.43
N PRO A 112 -10.05 28.09 -3.29
CA PRO A 112 -9.25 29.02 -2.49
C PRO A 112 -7.99 28.40 -1.89
N ARG A 113 -7.84 27.10 -1.89
CA ARG A 113 -6.65 26.38 -1.42
C ARG A 113 -5.49 26.42 -2.41
N ILE A 114 -5.75 26.66 -3.71
CA ILE A 114 -4.74 26.63 -4.78
C ILE A 114 -3.50 27.48 -4.48
N PRO A 115 -3.60 28.74 -4.01
CA PRO A 115 -2.41 29.54 -3.75
C PRO A 115 -1.49 28.97 -2.68
N ALA A 116 -2.06 28.38 -1.63
CA ALA A 116 -1.28 27.76 -0.56
C ALA A 116 -0.55 26.50 -1.04
N VAL A 117 -1.25 25.61 -1.73
CA VAL A 117 -0.66 24.38 -2.28
C VAL A 117 0.41 24.71 -3.32
N ALA A 118 0.18 25.70 -4.20
CA ALA A 118 1.19 26.13 -5.17
C ALA A 118 2.45 26.72 -4.49
N ALA A 119 2.29 27.41 -3.36
CA ALA A 119 3.42 27.93 -2.59
C ALA A 119 4.22 26.79 -1.93
N ASP A 120 3.55 25.78 -1.38
CA ASP A 120 4.18 24.58 -0.81
C ASP A 120 4.96 23.81 -1.88
N MET A 121 4.37 23.60 -3.06
CA MET A 121 5.05 22.98 -4.20
C MET A 121 6.29 23.79 -4.62
N ALA A 122 6.19 25.12 -4.65
CA ALA A 122 7.32 25.99 -5.00
C ALA A 122 8.46 25.87 -3.99
N ALA A 123 8.13 25.78 -2.69
CA ALA A 123 9.12 25.64 -1.62
C ALA A 123 9.81 24.26 -1.69
N GLU A 124 9.08 23.19 -1.97
CA GLU A 124 9.61 21.84 -2.10
C GLU A 124 10.54 21.69 -3.32
N LEU A 125 10.15 22.23 -4.47
CA LEU A 125 10.91 22.15 -5.71
C LEU A 125 12.13 23.09 -5.73
N GLY A 126 12.06 24.21 -5.01
CA GLY A 126 13.14 25.21 -4.91
C GLY A 126 13.61 25.71 -6.28
N ASP A 127 14.89 26.06 -6.35
CA ASP A 127 15.53 26.59 -7.57
C ASP A 127 15.59 25.58 -8.75
N GLY A 128 15.28 24.34 -8.52
CA GLY A 128 15.18 23.28 -9.52
C GLY A 128 14.00 23.45 -10.47
N ASN A 129 12.96 24.15 -10.05
CA ASN A 129 11.77 24.36 -10.86
C ASN A 129 12.03 25.32 -12.03
N LYS A 130 11.91 24.82 -13.25
CA LYS A 130 12.05 25.60 -14.49
C LYS A 130 10.73 26.13 -15.06
N LYS A 131 9.60 25.78 -14.43
CA LYS A 131 8.25 26.12 -14.90
C LYS A 131 7.34 26.54 -13.73
N PRO A 132 7.64 27.63 -13.04
CA PRO A 132 6.85 28.09 -11.90
C PRO A 132 5.41 28.50 -12.28
N ASP A 133 5.20 28.90 -13.52
CA ASP A 133 3.93 29.34 -14.07
C ASP A 133 2.85 28.23 -14.13
N ILE A 134 3.24 26.97 -14.12
CA ILE A 134 2.29 25.84 -14.12
C ILE A 134 1.85 25.40 -12.71
N LEU A 135 2.52 25.87 -11.66
CA LEU A 135 2.23 25.42 -10.28
C LEU A 135 0.78 25.62 -9.85
N PRO A 136 0.08 26.71 -10.18
CA PRO A 136 -1.33 26.83 -9.84
C PRO A 136 -2.21 25.74 -10.45
N LYS A 137 -1.90 25.29 -11.69
CA LYS A 137 -2.64 24.18 -12.32
C LYS A 137 -2.29 22.83 -11.70
N LEU A 138 -1.04 22.63 -11.30
CA LEU A 138 -0.64 21.42 -10.59
C LEU A 138 -1.29 21.36 -9.21
N ALA A 139 -1.35 22.49 -8.50
CA ALA A 139 -2.04 22.60 -7.22
C ALA A 139 -3.55 22.31 -7.35
N GLN A 140 -4.20 22.83 -8.40
CA GLN A 140 -5.58 22.50 -8.73
C GLN A 140 -5.74 20.99 -8.96
N TYR A 141 -4.82 20.37 -9.68
CA TYR A 141 -4.83 18.94 -9.97
C TYR A 141 -4.63 18.09 -8.71
N GLU A 142 -3.70 18.47 -7.85
CA GLU A 142 -3.48 17.82 -6.56
C GLU A 142 -4.73 17.86 -5.68
N LEU A 143 -5.33 19.03 -5.53
CA LEU A 143 -6.58 19.21 -4.77
C LEU A 143 -7.71 18.36 -5.32
N THR A 144 -7.83 18.30 -6.65
CA THR A 144 -8.82 17.44 -7.32
C THR A 144 -8.64 15.98 -6.93
N LEU A 145 -7.41 15.48 -6.95
CA LEU A 145 -7.12 14.09 -6.62
C LEU A 145 -7.32 13.81 -5.11
N LEU A 146 -6.93 14.73 -4.24
CA LEU A 146 -7.11 14.59 -2.80
C LEU A 146 -8.60 14.55 -2.41
N ASP A 147 -9.40 15.44 -2.97
CA ASP A 147 -10.84 15.46 -2.70
C ASP A 147 -11.52 14.22 -3.31
N TRP A 148 -11.08 13.78 -4.50
CA TRP A 148 -11.54 12.51 -5.09
C TRP A 148 -11.25 11.32 -4.19
N ILE A 149 -10.04 11.26 -3.61
CA ILE A 149 -9.66 10.22 -2.65
C ILE A 149 -10.62 10.22 -1.45
N GLU A 150 -10.87 11.39 -0.86
CA GLU A 150 -11.76 11.50 0.30
C GLU A 150 -13.20 11.05 0.00
N GLU A 151 -13.71 11.37 -1.18
CA GLU A 151 -15.06 10.97 -1.61
C GLU A 151 -15.15 9.46 -1.92
N HIS A 152 -14.07 8.86 -2.44
CA HIS A 152 -14.10 7.50 -2.99
C HIS A 152 -13.36 6.45 -2.16
N LYS A 153 -12.61 6.82 -1.11
CA LYS A 153 -11.84 5.85 -0.30
C LYS A 153 -12.70 4.81 0.40
N GLY A 154 -13.98 5.15 0.71
CA GLY A 154 -14.85 4.29 1.48
C GLY A 154 -14.29 4.00 2.86
N TYR A 155 -14.19 2.72 3.21
CA TYR A 155 -13.61 2.26 4.47
C TYR A 155 -12.12 1.90 4.36
N ARG A 156 -11.49 2.16 3.21
CA ARG A 156 -10.08 1.85 2.98
C ARG A 156 -9.19 2.88 3.66
N GLU A 157 -8.12 2.38 4.26
CA GLU A 157 -7.17 3.17 5.05
C GLU A 157 -6.07 3.79 4.18
N PHE A 158 -5.71 3.06 3.10
CA PHE A 158 -4.71 3.49 2.14
C PHE A 158 -5.32 3.61 0.75
N VAL A 159 -4.98 4.68 0.05
CA VAL A 159 -5.43 4.92 -1.32
C VAL A 159 -4.23 5.30 -2.19
N ALA A 160 -4.19 4.73 -3.38
CA ALA A 160 -3.23 5.10 -4.42
C ALA A 160 -3.98 5.56 -5.68
N ILE A 161 -3.48 6.61 -6.31
CA ILE A 161 -3.96 7.05 -7.63
C ILE A 161 -3.09 6.42 -8.72
N ALA A 162 -3.74 5.92 -9.75
CA ALA A 162 -3.08 5.36 -10.93
C ALA A 162 -3.63 6.02 -12.21
N GLY A 163 -2.76 6.67 -12.98
CA GLY A 163 -3.10 7.17 -14.31
C GLY A 163 -2.70 6.15 -15.38
N LYS A 164 -3.61 5.83 -16.30
CA LYS A 164 -3.23 5.09 -17.50
C LYS A 164 -2.58 6.05 -18.50
N CYS A 165 -1.63 5.55 -19.27
CA CYS A 165 -0.99 6.35 -20.33
C CYS A 165 -2.01 6.66 -21.46
N TRP A 166 -2.02 7.87 -21.97
CA TRP A 166 -2.89 8.37 -23.04
C TRP A 166 -2.09 8.78 -24.27
#